data_1c7c00c9bde49945e9b28571ae9d02b7
#
_entry.id   1c7c00c9bde49945e9b28571ae9d02b7
#
_cell.length_a   1.000
_cell.length_b   1.000
_cell.length_c   1.000
_cell.angle_alpha   90.00
_cell.angle_beta   90.00
_cell.angle_gamma   90.00
#
_symmetry.space_group_name_H-M   'P 1'
#
loop_
_entity.id
_entity.type
_entity.pdbx_description
1 polymer ?
#
loop_
_entity_poly.entity_id
_entity_poly.type
_entity_poly.pdbx_seq_one_letter_code
_entity_poly.pdbx_strand_id
1 'polypeptide(L)'
;MLHKIEKFLEQFPTNATSWREATDEVRELARASREMLDEYDDIKVEAVDFTAIRTPAEWNTLGREAILRNYDMMRSRTQILFYERFEDWFNA
;
A
#
# COMPACT_ATOMS: atom_id res chain seq x y z
N MET A 1 8.18 8.10 -8.79
CA MET A 1 6.94 7.77 -8.08
C MET A 1 7.12 6.59 -7.14
N LEU A 2 7.63 5.47 -7.64
CA LEU A 2 7.82 4.27 -6.81
C LEU A 2 8.67 4.54 -5.57
N HIS A 3 9.77 5.26 -5.71
CA HIS A 3 10.65 5.60 -4.60
C HIS A 3 9.92 6.33 -3.45
N LYS A 4 9.04 7.26 -3.79
CA LYS A 4 8.26 8.00 -2.78
C LYS A 4 7.23 7.11 -2.07
N ILE A 5 6.62 6.20 -2.81
CA ILE A 5 5.70 5.22 -2.23
C ILE A 5 6.44 4.27 -1.29
N GLU A 6 7.60 3.76 -1.71
CA GLU A 6 8.45 2.91 -0.86
C GLU A 6 8.86 3.64 0.41
N LYS A 7 9.30 4.89 0.29
CA LYS A 7 9.71 5.71 1.43
C LYS A 7 8.55 5.94 2.40
N PHE A 8 7.35 6.21 1.88
CA PHE A 8 6.17 6.37 2.71
C PHE A 8 5.87 5.09 3.50
N LEU A 9 5.89 3.95 2.83
CA LEU A 9 5.61 2.66 3.48
C LEU A 9 6.67 2.24 4.49
N GLU A 10 7.91 2.69 4.33
CA GLU A 10 8.99 2.43 5.29
C GLU A 10 8.77 3.13 6.63
N GLN A 11 7.94 4.15 6.69
CA GLN A 11 7.61 4.85 7.93
C GLN A 11 6.70 4.03 8.85
N PHE A 12 6.07 2.98 8.32
CA PHE A 12 5.14 2.12 9.04
C PHE A 12 5.66 0.69 9.07
N PRO A 13 5.39 -0.03 10.14
CA PRO A 13 5.53 0.37 11.53
C PRO A 13 6.88 -0.06 12.05
N THR A 14 7.43 0.68 12.96
CA THR A 14 8.71 0.38 13.56
C THR A 14 8.60 -0.60 14.72
N ASN A 15 7.39 -0.81 15.25
CA ASN A 15 7.14 -1.74 16.35
C ASN A 15 5.68 -2.22 16.34
N ALA A 16 5.38 -3.24 17.17
CA ALA A 16 4.06 -3.89 17.20
C ALA A 16 2.91 -3.01 17.70
N THR A 17 3.20 -1.87 18.31
CA THR A 17 2.17 -0.92 18.75
C THR A 17 1.88 0.14 17.69
N SER A 18 2.89 0.58 16.95
CA SER A 18 2.72 1.68 16.00
C SER A 18 1.87 1.32 14.78
N TRP A 19 1.87 0.06 14.33
CA TRP A 19 1.08 -0.29 13.16
C TRP A 19 -0.41 -0.53 13.43
N ARG A 20 -0.80 -0.64 14.68
CA ARG A 20 -2.21 -0.58 15.05
C ARG A 20 -2.75 0.84 14.90
N GLU A 21 -1.92 1.83 15.23
CA GLU A 21 -2.28 3.25 15.16
C GLU A 21 -2.15 3.81 13.75
N ALA A 22 -1.14 3.36 13.01
CA ALA A 22 -0.86 3.82 11.66
C ALA A 22 -1.75 3.17 10.59
N THR A 23 -2.64 2.26 10.97
CA THR A 23 -3.33 1.36 10.03
C THR A 23 -4.35 2.03 9.13
N ASP A 24 -4.94 3.16 9.51
CA ASP A 24 -6.01 3.76 8.71
C ASP A 24 -5.50 4.26 7.35
N GLU A 25 -4.38 4.97 7.34
CA GLU A 25 -3.76 5.44 6.10
C GLU A 25 -3.27 4.28 5.23
N VAL A 26 -2.59 3.33 5.85
CA VAL A 26 -2.05 2.18 5.12
C VAL A 26 -3.16 1.27 4.61
N ARG A 27 -4.23 1.08 5.38
CA ARG A 27 -5.41 0.33 4.94
C ARG A 27 -6.07 0.99 3.75
N GLU A 28 -6.21 2.30 3.77
CA GLU A 28 -6.77 3.04 2.65
C GLU A 28 -5.90 2.89 1.40
N LEU A 29 -4.59 2.97 1.56
CA LEU A 29 -3.65 2.79 0.45
C LEU A 29 -3.76 1.38 -0.14
N ALA A 30 -3.80 0.36 0.71
CA ALA A 30 -3.93 -1.03 0.29
C ALA A 30 -5.27 -1.28 -0.41
N ARG A 31 -6.36 -0.78 0.17
CA ARG A 31 -7.69 -0.90 -0.42
C ARG A 31 -7.76 -0.25 -1.79
N ALA A 32 -7.26 0.98 -1.90
CA ALA A 32 -7.25 1.71 -3.16
C ALA A 32 -6.42 1.00 -4.23
N SER A 33 -5.25 0.46 -3.87
CA SER A 33 -4.41 -0.25 -4.83
C SER A 33 -5.14 -1.46 -5.43
N ARG A 34 -5.87 -2.20 -4.60
CA ARG A 34 -6.67 -3.34 -5.06
C ARG A 34 -7.83 -2.91 -5.94
N GLU A 35 -8.59 -1.90 -5.50
CA GLU A 35 -9.76 -1.43 -6.24
C GLU A 35 -9.38 -0.83 -7.59
N MET A 36 -8.29 -0.09 -7.65
CA MET A 36 -7.85 0.52 -8.90
C MET A 36 -7.35 -0.52 -9.91
N LEU A 37 -6.69 -1.58 -9.45
CA LEU A 37 -6.33 -2.70 -10.32
C LEU A 37 -7.59 -3.34 -10.92
N ASP A 38 -8.60 -3.58 -10.10
CA ASP A 38 -9.86 -4.18 -10.55
C ASP A 38 -10.59 -3.26 -11.52
N GLU A 39 -10.74 -1.99 -11.15
CA GLU A 39 -11.55 -1.03 -11.91
C GLU A 39 -10.89 -0.61 -13.23
N TYR A 40 -9.59 -0.31 -13.21
CA TYR A 40 -8.91 0.26 -14.39
C TYR A 40 -8.15 -0.77 -15.20
N ASP A 41 -7.62 -1.81 -14.57
CA ASP A 41 -6.75 -2.78 -15.23
C ASP A 41 -7.36 -4.18 -15.35
N ASP A 42 -8.57 -4.36 -14.82
CA ASP A 42 -9.27 -5.66 -14.80
C ASP A 42 -8.42 -6.78 -14.19
N ILE A 43 -7.65 -6.44 -13.15
CA ILE A 43 -6.81 -7.37 -12.40
C ILE A 43 -7.38 -7.53 -11.00
N LYS A 44 -7.78 -8.76 -10.65
CA LYS A 44 -8.31 -9.07 -9.34
C LYS A 44 -7.20 -9.59 -8.44
N VAL A 45 -7.03 -8.94 -7.29
CA VAL A 45 -6.08 -9.35 -6.26
C VAL A 45 -6.80 -9.44 -4.92
N GLU A 46 -6.23 -10.22 -4.01
CA GLU A 46 -6.79 -10.38 -2.68
C GLU A 46 -6.54 -9.13 -1.83
N ALA A 47 -7.45 -8.85 -0.92
CA ALA A 47 -7.28 -7.80 0.05
C ALA A 47 -6.14 -8.14 1.01
N VAL A 48 -5.37 -7.12 1.43
CA VAL A 48 -4.37 -7.29 2.47
C VAL A 48 -5.07 -7.59 3.80
N ASP A 49 -4.71 -8.71 4.42
CA ASP A 49 -5.28 -9.09 5.72
C ASP A 49 -4.46 -8.47 6.84
N PHE A 50 -4.90 -7.30 7.31
CA PHE A 50 -4.21 -6.60 8.40
C PHE A 50 -4.31 -7.33 9.74
N THR A 51 -5.27 -8.23 9.89
CA THR A 51 -5.40 -9.00 11.14
C THR A 51 -4.29 -10.05 11.29
N ALA A 52 -3.67 -10.46 10.18
CA ALA A 52 -2.56 -11.40 10.17
C ALA A 52 -1.21 -10.72 10.44
N ILE A 53 -1.14 -9.39 10.39
CA ILE A 53 0.10 -8.63 10.58
C ILE A 53 0.28 -8.33 12.06
N ARG A 54 1.31 -8.94 12.68
CA ARG A 54 1.56 -8.81 14.11
C ARG A 54 2.99 -8.39 14.46
N THR A 55 3.90 -8.48 13.50
CA THR A 55 5.32 -8.17 13.69
C THR A 55 5.82 -7.29 12.56
N PRO A 56 6.95 -6.58 12.73
CA PRO A 56 7.56 -5.81 11.64
C PRO A 56 7.90 -6.67 10.41
N ALA A 57 8.32 -7.92 10.62
CA ALA A 57 8.61 -8.84 9.52
C ALA A 57 7.35 -9.18 8.72
N GLU A 58 6.24 -9.44 9.42
CA GLU A 58 4.95 -9.70 8.77
C GLU A 58 4.42 -8.46 8.06
N TRP A 59 4.61 -7.27 8.63
CA TRP A 59 4.27 -6.03 7.93
C TRP A 59 5.02 -5.93 6.62
N ASN A 60 6.32 -6.19 6.63
CA ASN A 60 7.12 -6.12 5.42
C ASN A 60 6.60 -7.05 4.32
N THR A 61 6.30 -8.31 4.67
CA THR A 61 5.90 -9.33 3.68
C THR A 61 4.42 -9.30 3.32
N LEU A 62 3.54 -9.10 4.30
CA LEU A 62 2.09 -9.21 4.12
C LEU A 62 1.42 -7.87 3.84
N GLY A 63 2.08 -6.77 4.16
CA GLY A 63 1.53 -5.43 3.96
C GLY A 63 2.31 -4.64 2.91
N ARG A 64 3.52 -4.22 3.25
CA ARG A 64 4.34 -3.36 2.40
C ARG A 64 4.59 -3.98 1.02
N GLU A 65 5.09 -5.20 0.98
CA GLU A 65 5.37 -5.86 -0.30
C GLU A 65 4.11 -6.14 -1.10
N ALA A 66 2.99 -6.43 -0.44
CA ALA A 66 1.72 -6.62 -1.12
C ALA A 66 1.24 -5.35 -1.81
N ILE A 67 1.35 -4.20 -1.16
CA ILE A 67 0.98 -2.90 -1.75
C ILE A 67 1.91 -2.55 -2.91
N LEU A 68 3.22 -2.75 -2.74
CA LEU A 68 4.19 -2.49 -3.80
C LEU A 68 3.99 -3.43 -5.01
N ARG A 69 3.63 -4.68 -4.75
CA ARG A 69 3.30 -5.63 -5.80
C ARG A 69 2.06 -5.22 -6.58
N ASN A 70 1.03 -4.74 -5.88
CA ASN A 70 -0.15 -4.19 -6.54
C ASN A 70 0.20 -3.02 -7.44
N TYR A 71 1.03 -2.10 -6.93
CA TYR A 71 1.51 -0.97 -7.72
C TYR A 71 2.28 -1.41 -8.96
N ASP A 72 3.16 -2.41 -8.81
CA ASP A 72 3.97 -2.93 -9.92
C ASP A 72 3.10 -3.59 -11.00
N MET A 73 1.98 -4.20 -10.63
CA MET A 73 1.04 -4.79 -11.58
C MET A 73 0.19 -3.77 -12.32
N MET A 74 0.11 -2.54 -11.84
CA MET A 74 -0.66 -1.49 -12.49
C MET A 74 -0.06 -1.09 -13.82
N ARG A 75 -0.91 -0.80 -14.81
CA ARG A 75 -0.48 -0.13 -16.04
C ARG A 75 0.03 1.26 -15.69
N SER A 76 0.88 1.81 -16.56
CA SER A 76 1.50 3.12 -16.32
C SER A 76 0.48 4.22 -15.98
N ARG A 77 -0.64 4.24 -16.68
CA ARG A 77 -1.72 5.21 -16.41
C ARG A 77 -2.31 5.04 -15.02
N THR A 78 -2.54 3.81 -14.60
CA THR A 78 -3.08 3.51 -13.28
C THR A 78 -2.09 3.87 -12.18
N GLN A 79 -0.80 3.64 -12.41
CA GLN A 79 0.25 4.06 -11.48
C GLN A 79 0.24 5.57 -11.26
N ILE A 80 0.07 6.34 -12.32
CA ILE A 80 -0.02 7.80 -12.23
C ILE A 80 -1.25 8.22 -11.43
N LEU A 81 -2.40 7.64 -11.72
CA LEU A 81 -3.65 7.94 -11.00
C LEU A 81 -3.54 7.58 -9.53
N PHE A 82 -2.95 6.44 -9.22
CA PHE A 82 -2.74 6.01 -7.83
C PHE A 82 -1.83 6.99 -7.08
N TYR A 83 -0.71 7.36 -7.69
CA TYR A 83 0.21 8.33 -7.11
C TYR A 83 -0.49 9.68 -6.87
N GLU A 84 -1.20 10.20 -7.86
CA GLU A 84 -1.90 11.49 -7.75
C GLU A 84 -2.94 11.49 -6.63
N ARG A 85 -3.64 10.37 -6.44
CA ARG A 85 -4.66 10.23 -5.39
C ARG A 85 -4.08 10.40 -3.99
N PHE A 86 -2.84 9.97 -3.77
CA PHE A 86 -2.18 10.00 -2.46
C PHE A 86 -0.93 10.91 -2.46
N GLU A 87 -0.85 11.82 -3.41
CA GLU A 87 0.33 12.66 -3.60
C GLU A 87 0.72 13.43 -2.34
N ASP A 88 -0.27 13.97 -1.62
CA ASP A 88 -0.03 14.72 -0.38
C ASP A 88 0.62 13.84 0.70
N TRP A 89 0.27 12.56 0.72
CA TRP A 89 0.88 11.62 1.67
C TRP A 89 2.32 11.29 1.30
N PHE A 90 2.57 11.09 0.00
CA PHE A 90 3.89 10.69 -0.48
C PHE A 90 4.89 11.85 -0.47
N ASN A 91 4.42 13.08 -0.53
CA ASN A 91 5.25 14.28 -0.57
C ASN A 91 5.30 15.02 0.78
N ALA A 92 4.70 14.45 1.80
CA ALA A 92 4.68 15.04 3.15
C ALA A 92 6.07 15.05 3.82
#